data_727d9564342ffac686f920c788a9c7ae
#
_entry.id   727d9564342ffac686f920c788a9c7ae
#
_cell.length_a   1.000
_cell.length_b   1.000
_cell.length_c   1.000
_cell.angle_alpha   90.00
_cell.angle_beta   90.00
_cell.angle_gamma   90.00
#
_symmetry.space_group_name_H-M   'P 1'
#
loop_
_entity.id
_entity.type
_entity.pdbx_description
1 polymer ?
#
loop_
_entity_poly.entity_id
_entity_poly.type
_entity_poly.pdbx_seq_one_letter_code
_entity_poly.pdbx_strand_id
1 'polypeptide(L)'
;DIYSLGVDGGLRVIDRGICISNGPCWSPDDRTFYFSDSILNAIYAYDYDIATGTVANRRIFADTTALGGIPDGATVDSDGLMWMAICEGAKVVAFRPDGKVERIIDMPVKLTASVTFGGPALDLLYVTSIDPAVMGRPSQPDDGHSFVIEGLGVRGLPEPRYAG
;
A
#
# COMPACT_ATOMS: atom_id res chain seq x y z
N ASP A 1 -3.31 15.21 4.96
CA ASP A 1 -4.75 14.94 5.05
C ASP A 1 -5.17 13.90 4.00
N ILE A 2 -6.28 13.20 4.24
CA ILE A 2 -6.90 12.25 3.33
C ILE A 2 -8.15 12.88 2.72
N TYR A 3 -8.31 12.74 1.41
CA TYR A 3 -9.43 13.32 0.66
C TYR A 3 -10.21 12.24 -0.07
N SER A 4 -11.52 12.40 -0.19
CA SER A 4 -12.41 11.60 -1.02
C SER A 4 -12.99 12.47 -2.12
N LEU A 5 -12.95 12.00 -3.36
CA LEU A 5 -13.62 12.61 -4.51
C LEU A 5 -14.89 11.82 -4.81
N GLY A 6 -16.04 12.48 -4.67
CA GLY A 6 -17.33 11.86 -4.99
C GLY A 6 -17.59 11.80 -6.50
N VAL A 7 -18.56 10.99 -6.91
CA VAL A 7 -19.02 10.88 -8.31
C VAL A 7 -19.60 12.19 -8.85
N ASP A 8 -20.04 13.07 -7.95
CA ASP A 8 -20.51 14.43 -8.24
C ASP A 8 -19.38 15.45 -8.42
N GLY A 9 -18.12 15.01 -8.33
CA GLY A 9 -16.93 15.87 -8.35
C GLY A 9 -16.69 16.60 -7.03
N GLY A 10 -17.49 16.36 -6.00
CA GLY A 10 -17.34 16.97 -4.69
C GLY A 10 -16.12 16.41 -3.94
N LEU A 11 -15.22 17.31 -3.49
CA LEU A 11 -14.04 16.94 -2.70
C LEU A 11 -14.35 17.06 -1.20
N ARG A 12 -14.10 15.99 -0.45
CA ARG A 12 -14.28 15.96 1.01
C ARG A 12 -12.99 15.55 1.70
N VAL A 13 -12.70 16.17 2.85
CA VAL A 13 -11.65 15.71 3.77
C VAL A 13 -12.24 14.59 4.62
N ILE A 14 -11.61 13.42 4.60
CA ILE A 14 -12.07 12.25 5.38
C ILE A 14 -11.22 12.03 6.63
N ASP A 15 -9.95 12.44 6.63
CA ASP A 15 -9.12 12.51 7.84
C ASP A 15 -8.00 13.55 7.71
N ARG A 16 -7.43 13.94 8.86
CA ARG A 16 -6.40 14.98 8.96
C ARG A 16 -5.21 14.50 9.79
N GLY A 17 -4.10 15.25 9.66
CA GLY A 17 -2.90 15.01 10.46
C GLY A 17 -2.05 13.86 9.94
N ILE A 18 -2.10 13.59 8.64
CA ILE A 18 -1.17 12.69 7.95
C ILE A 18 -0.04 13.55 7.36
N CYS A 19 1.20 13.17 7.63
CA CYS A 19 2.39 13.89 7.15
C CYS A 19 2.68 13.55 5.68
N ILE A 20 2.92 12.27 5.37
CA ILE A 20 3.09 11.76 4.00
C ILE A 20 2.13 10.60 3.78
N SER A 21 1.15 10.85 2.91
CA SER A 21 0.03 9.96 2.61
C SER A 21 0.42 8.88 1.63
N ASN A 22 0.27 7.60 2.01
CA ASN A 22 0.60 6.47 1.16
C ASN A 22 -0.31 5.25 1.39
N GLY A 23 -0.23 4.27 0.49
CA GLY A 23 -0.80 2.94 0.58
C GLY A 23 -2.31 2.85 0.80
N PRO A 24 -3.18 3.67 0.16
CA PRO A 24 -4.62 3.50 0.28
C PRO A 24 -5.05 2.16 -0.31
N CYS A 25 -5.67 1.31 0.49
CA CYS A 25 -6.25 0.05 0.02
C CYS A 25 -7.39 -0.41 0.96
N TRP A 26 -8.16 -1.40 0.51
CA TRP A 26 -9.35 -1.86 1.22
C TRP A 26 -9.30 -3.36 1.46
N SER A 27 -9.92 -3.80 2.55
CA SER A 27 -10.14 -5.23 2.80
C SER A 27 -11.06 -5.86 1.75
N PRO A 28 -11.01 -7.19 1.52
CA PRO A 28 -11.83 -7.85 0.49
C PRO A 28 -13.35 -7.73 0.70
N ASP A 29 -13.77 -7.43 1.93
CA ASP A 29 -15.18 -7.23 2.29
C ASP A 29 -15.63 -5.76 2.27
N ASP A 30 -14.74 -4.85 1.82
CA ASP A 30 -14.96 -3.40 1.76
C ASP A 30 -15.35 -2.75 3.10
N ARG A 31 -14.94 -3.34 4.23
CA ARG A 31 -15.27 -2.83 5.57
C ARG A 31 -14.12 -2.15 6.28
N THR A 32 -12.90 -2.38 5.82
CA THR A 32 -11.69 -1.77 6.39
C THR A 32 -10.95 -1.00 5.30
N PHE A 33 -10.72 0.26 5.56
CA PHE A 33 -9.81 1.10 4.77
C PHE A 33 -8.46 1.15 5.47
N TYR A 34 -7.40 0.88 4.74
CA TYR A 34 -6.02 1.01 5.20
C TYR A 34 -5.38 2.24 4.59
N PHE A 35 -4.51 2.87 5.36
CA PHE A 35 -3.78 4.05 4.93
C PHE A 35 -2.50 4.20 5.74
N SER A 36 -1.41 4.69 5.14
CA SER A 36 -0.15 4.86 5.86
C SER A 36 0.32 6.31 5.92
N ASP A 37 1.02 6.63 7.01
CA ASP A 37 1.85 7.82 7.13
C ASP A 37 3.32 7.38 7.10
N SER A 38 3.99 7.66 5.99
CA SER A 38 5.38 7.24 5.78
C SER A 38 6.34 7.83 6.82
N ILE A 39 6.11 9.08 7.26
CA ILE A 39 6.99 9.75 8.24
C ILE A 39 6.85 9.15 9.62
N LEU A 40 5.64 8.76 10.00
CA LEU A 40 5.37 8.19 11.32
C LEU A 40 5.60 6.68 11.38
N ASN A 41 6.00 6.04 10.28
CA ASN A 41 6.11 4.58 10.16
C ASN A 41 4.83 3.85 10.59
N ALA A 42 3.68 4.47 10.38
CA ALA A 42 2.41 3.99 10.86
C ALA A 42 1.50 3.57 9.71
N ILE A 43 0.93 2.39 9.81
CA ILE A 43 -0.19 1.97 8.99
C ILE A 43 -1.44 2.08 9.85
N TYR A 44 -2.45 2.77 9.37
CA TYR A 44 -3.75 2.92 10.02
C TYR A 44 -4.78 2.01 9.38
N ALA A 45 -5.74 1.54 10.18
CA ALA A 45 -6.98 0.95 9.72
C ALA A 45 -8.14 1.80 10.19
N TYR A 46 -9.16 1.89 9.34
CA TYR A 46 -10.42 2.59 9.60
C TYR A 46 -11.58 1.64 9.33
N ASP A 47 -12.66 1.79 10.08
CA ASP A 47 -13.93 1.21 9.67
C ASP A 47 -14.43 2.01 8.45
N TYR A 48 -14.79 1.31 7.39
CA TYR A 48 -15.21 1.90 6.12
C TYR A 48 -16.66 1.57 5.82
N ASP A 49 -17.43 2.59 5.44
CA ASP A 49 -18.80 2.44 4.94
C ASP A 49 -18.79 2.68 3.43
N ILE A 50 -18.88 1.61 2.64
CA ILE A 50 -18.88 1.66 1.19
C ILE A 50 -20.09 2.42 0.62
N ALA A 51 -21.23 2.43 1.32
CA ALA A 51 -22.45 3.11 0.84
C ALA A 51 -22.29 4.64 0.87
N THR A 52 -21.52 5.17 1.81
CA THR A 52 -21.31 6.61 2.00
C THR A 52 -19.92 7.08 1.67
N GLY A 53 -18.95 6.16 1.52
CA GLY A 53 -17.52 6.47 1.34
C GLY A 53 -16.90 7.14 2.57
N THR A 54 -17.47 6.92 3.77
CA THR A 54 -16.95 7.51 5.01
C THR A 54 -16.08 6.55 5.78
N VAL A 55 -15.16 7.10 6.58
CA VAL A 55 -14.27 6.36 7.47
C VAL A 55 -14.52 6.75 8.93
N ALA A 56 -14.30 5.80 9.84
CA ALA A 56 -14.42 6.01 11.29
C ALA A 56 -13.39 5.16 12.05
N ASN A 57 -13.27 5.39 13.36
CA ASN A 57 -12.50 4.54 14.27
C ASN A 57 -11.05 4.29 13.83
N ARG A 58 -10.32 5.37 13.47
CA ARG A 58 -8.89 5.29 13.15
C ARG A 58 -8.12 4.60 14.27
N ARG A 59 -7.34 3.59 13.90
CA ARG A 59 -6.49 2.82 14.82
C ARG A 59 -5.17 2.45 14.15
N ILE A 60 -4.13 2.23 14.94
CA ILE A 60 -2.88 1.66 14.42
C ILE A 60 -3.16 0.22 13.99
N PHE A 61 -2.85 -0.08 12.75
CA PHE A 61 -2.88 -1.44 12.20
C PHE A 61 -1.52 -2.10 12.36
N ALA A 62 -0.44 -1.40 11.95
CA ALA A 62 0.93 -1.88 12.14
C ALA A 62 1.89 -0.70 12.29
N ASP A 63 2.99 -0.94 13.01
CA ASP A 63 4.16 -0.08 13.11
C ASP A 63 5.28 -0.70 12.24
N THR A 64 5.81 0.07 11.30
CA THR A 64 6.84 -0.40 10.36
C THR A 64 8.25 -0.02 10.75
N THR A 65 8.46 0.61 11.91
CA THR A 65 9.77 1.09 12.39
C THR A 65 10.84 -0.01 12.35
N ALA A 66 10.49 -1.23 12.77
CA ALA A 66 11.42 -2.36 12.80
C ALA A 66 11.77 -2.92 11.41
N LEU A 67 11.09 -2.48 10.34
CA LEU A 67 11.30 -2.98 8.98
C LEU A 67 12.44 -2.28 8.25
N GLY A 68 13.01 -1.21 8.85
CA GLY A 68 14.20 -0.53 8.34
C GLY A 68 13.94 0.41 7.16
N GLY A 69 12.70 0.84 6.96
CA GLY A 69 12.28 1.78 5.93
C GLY A 69 10.89 2.32 6.25
N ILE A 70 10.31 3.07 5.32
CA ILE A 70 9.02 3.73 5.48
C ILE A 70 7.92 3.03 4.67
N PRO A 71 6.67 2.93 5.17
CA PRO A 71 5.55 2.38 4.41
C PRO A 71 5.22 3.28 3.22
N ASP A 72 5.02 2.67 2.04
CA ASP A 72 4.76 3.38 0.78
C ASP A 72 3.50 2.82 0.11
N GLY A 73 3.52 2.45 -1.17
CA GLY A 73 2.36 1.92 -1.86
C GLY A 73 1.95 0.52 -1.39
N ALA A 74 0.65 0.25 -1.37
CA ALA A 74 0.09 -1.01 -0.88
C ALA A 74 -1.08 -1.51 -1.73
N THR A 75 -1.40 -2.79 -1.56
CA THR A 75 -2.59 -3.46 -2.10
C THR A 75 -3.04 -4.57 -1.13
N VAL A 76 -4.23 -5.12 -1.33
CA VAL A 76 -4.73 -6.27 -0.55
C VAL A 76 -5.02 -7.43 -1.48
N ASP A 77 -4.70 -8.66 -1.05
CA ASP A 77 -5.03 -9.86 -1.81
C ASP A 77 -6.41 -10.43 -1.44
N SER A 78 -6.85 -11.46 -2.17
CA SER A 78 -8.15 -12.12 -1.96
C SER A 78 -8.29 -12.81 -0.60
N ASP A 79 -7.17 -13.13 0.06
CA ASP A 79 -7.15 -13.77 1.37
C ASP A 79 -7.11 -12.73 2.51
N GLY A 80 -7.02 -11.44 2.16
CA GLY A 80 -7.02 -10.30 3.08
C GLY A 80 -5.65 -9.92 3.61
N LEU A 81 -4.56 -10.46 3.04
CA LEU A 81 -3.22 -9.99 3.35
C LEU A 81 -2.98 -8.62 2.69
N MET A 82 -2.54 -7.66 3.49
CA MET A 82 -2.12 -6.35 3.00
C MET A 82 -0.64 -6.41 2.59
N TRP A 83 -0.37 -6.19 1.32
CA TRP A 83 0.97 -6.14 0.74
C TRP A 83 1.44 -4.70 0.63
N MET A 84 2.62 -4.40 1.16
CA MET A 84 3.15 -3.03 1.23
C MET A 84 4.61 -2.99 0.83
N ALA A 85 4.95 -2.02 -0.01
CA ALA A 85 6.33 -1.64 -0.27
C ALA A 85 6.91 -0.90 0.95
N ILE A 86 8.12 -1.26 1.35
CA ILE A 86 8.87 -0.58 2.41
C ILE A 86 10.04 0.15 1.74
N CYS A 87 9.81 1.42 1.45
CA CYS A 87 10.80 2.29 0.81
C CYS A 87 11.99 2.54 1.75
N GLU A 88 13.20 2.59 1.23
CA GLU A 88 14.49 2.54 1.95
C GLU A 88 14.77 1.19 2.66
N GLY A 89 13.76 0.34 2.85
CA GLY A 89 13.88 -0.95 3.51
C GLY A 89 14.24 -2.11 2.58
N ALA A 90 14.26 -1.91 1.26
CA ALA A 90 14.53 -2.93 0.25
C ALA A 90 13.64 -4.18 0.39
N LYS A 91 12.33 -4.01 0.59
CA LYS A 91 11.42 -5.14 0.79
C LYS A 91 9.97 -4.85 0.45
N VAL A 92 9.23 -5.92 0.20
CA VAL A 92 7.77 -5.97 0.22
C VAL A 92 7.35 -6.82 1.42
N VAL A 93 6.37 -6.35 2.17
CA VAL A 93 5.89 -7.03 3.39
C VAL A 93 4.40 -7.31 3.25
N ALA A 94 4.00 -8.55 3.53
CA ALA A 94 2.59 -8.91 3.68
C ALA A 94 2.22 -8.92 5.16
N PHE A 95 1.12 -8.25 5.51
CA PHE A 95 0.55 -8.20 6.84
C PHE A 95 -0.77 -8.96 6.87
N ARG A 96 -0.98 -9.73 7.93
CA ARG A 96 -2.28 -10.36 8.23
C ARG A 96 -3.32 -9.31 8.64
N PRO A 97 -4.63 -9.64 8.59
CA PRO A 97 -5.68 -8.73 9.06
C PRO A 97 -5.55 -8.28 10.52
N ASP A 98 -4.75 -9.00 11.34
CA ASP A 98 -4.43 -8.61 12.73
C ASP A 98 -3.21 -7.66 12.84
N GLY A 99 -2.65 -7.19 11.70
CA GLY A 99 -1.51 -6.29 11.63
C GLY A 99 -0.15 -6.95 11.81
N LYS A 100 -0.08 -8.27 12.00
CA LYS A 100 1.19 -8.98 12.14
C LYS A 100 1.79 -9.32 10.79
N VAL A 101 3.11 -9.28 10.71
CA VAL A 101 3.85 -9.68 9.52
C VAL A 101 3.62 -11.17 9.25
N GLU A 102 3.19 -11.48 8.03
CA GLU A 102 3.04 -12.84 7.51
C GLU A 102 4.23 -13.23 6.66
N ARG A 103 4.70 -12.32 5.79
CA ARG A 103 5.79 -12.60 4.86
C ARG A 103 6.63 -11.35 4.60
N ILE A 104 7.93 -11.54 4.43
CA ILE A 104 8.86 -10.51 3.95
C ILE A 104 9.52 -11.03 2.68
N ILE A 105 9.58 -10.20 1.65
CA ILE A 105 10.28 -10.46 0.41
C ILE A 105 11.33 -9.37 0.25
N ASP A 106 12.61 -9.76 0.24
CA ASP A 106 13.71 -8.84 -0.01
C ASP A 106 13.74 -8.44 -1.48
N MET A 107 13.97 -7.15 -1.73
CA MET A 107 14.05 -6.57 -3.07
C MET A 107 15.49 -6.17 -3.39
N PRO A 108 15.91 -6.24 -4.66
CA PRO A 108 17.27 -5.88 -5.05
C PRO A 108 17.54 -4.37 -4.97
N VAL A 109 16.51 -3.55 -4.77
CA VAL A 109 16.58 -2.09 -4.73
C VAL A 109 16.06 -1.54 -3.40
N LYS A 110 16.68 -0.47 -2.89
CA LYS A 110 16.31 0.13 -1.60
C LYS A 110 14.98 0.87 -1.65
N LEU A 111 14.74 1.59 -2.75
CA LEU A 111 13.58 2.47 -2.88
C LEU A 111 12.41 1.73 -3.53
N THR A 112 11.97 0.64 -2.90
CA THR A 112 10.75 -0.08 -3.27
C THR A 112 9.54 0.80 -3.00
N ALA A 113 8.76 1.17 -4.03
CA ALA A 113 7.81 2.27 -3.93
C ALA A 113 6.35 1.84 -3.86
N SER A 114 5.91 0.92 -4.72
CA SER A 114 4.50 0.51 -4.74
C SER A 114 4.34 -0.92 -5.21
N VAL A 115 3.19 -1.50 -4.89
CA VAL A 115 2.83 -2.86 -5.25
C VAL A 115 1.40 -2.93 -5.75
N THR A 116 1.14 -3.80 -6.73
CA THR A 116 -0.21 -4.13 -7.18
C THR A 116 -0.25 -5.52 -7.79
N PHE A 117 -1.38 -6.23 -7.64
CA PHE A 117 -1.59 -7.48 -8.34
C PHE A 117 -2.04 -7.24 -9.78
N GLY A 118 -1.60 -8.12 -10.68
CA GLY A 118 -1.95 -8.05 -12.10
C GLY A 118 -1.77 -9.40 -12.78
N GLY A 119 -1.78 -9.37 -14.12
CA GLY A 119 -1.81 -10.58 -14.94
C GLY A 119 -3.24 -11.13 -15.12
N PRO A 120 -3.44 -12.09 -16.04
CA PRO A 120 -4.77 -12.62 -16.36
C PRO A 120 -5.49 -13.29 -15.18
N ALA A 121 -4.72 -13.86 -14.24
CA ALA A 121 -5.23 -14.54 -13.05
C ALA A 121 -5.06 -13.69 -11.76
N LEU A 122 -4.56 -12.45 -11.86
CA LEU A 122 -4.21 -11.56 -10.74
C LEU A 122 -3.24 -12.22 -9.74
N ASP A 123 -2.36 -13.09 -10.20
CA ASP A 123 -1.41 -13.87 -9.39
C ASP A 123 0.04 -13.39 -9.53
N LEU A 124 0.26 -12.31 -10.28
CA LEU A 124 1.53 -11.63 -10.43
C LEU A 124 1.54 -10.37 -9.55
N LEU A 125 2.50 -10.23 -8.64
CA LEU A 125 2.67 -9.01 -7.88
C LEU A 125 3.69 -8.11 -8.57
N TYR A 126 3.23 -7.00 -9.14
CA TYR A 126 4.08 -5.97 -9.73
C TYR A 126 4.57 -5.03 -8.63
N VAL A 127 5.86 -4.71 -8.70
CA VAL A 127 6.53 -3.85 -7.73
C VAL A 127 7.23 -2.73 -8.49
N THR A 128 7.01 -1.49 -8.12
CA THR A 128 7.74 -0.35 -8.68
C THR A 128 8.85 0.09 -7.72
N SER A 129 9.87 0.75 -8.27
CA SER A 129 10.93 1.36 -7.49
C SER A 129 11.23 2.79 -7.95
N ILE A 130 11.96 3.52 -7.14
CA ILE A 130 12.39 4.89 -7.42
C ILE A 130 13.89 4.87 -7.74
N ASP A 131 14.29 5.57 -8.81
CA ASP A 131 15.70 5.86 -9.05
C ASP A 131 16.14 6.97 -8.09
N PRO A 132 17.11 6.72 -7.19
CA PRO A 132 17.58 7.72 -6.24
C PRO A 132 18.22 8.96 -6.91
N ALA A 133 18.54 8.90 -8.20
CA ALA A 133 19.03 10.05 -8.95
C ALA A 133 18.05 11.23 -8.96
N VAL A 134 16.73 10.98 -8.89
CA VAL A 134 15.72 12.04 -8.78
C VAL A 134 15.84 12.85 -7.48
N MET A 135 16.52 12.30 -6.48
CA MET A 135 16.85 12.94 -5.20
C MET A 135 18.30 13.36 -5.09
N GLY A 136 19.06 13.37 -6.20
CA GLY A 136 20.49 13.69 -6.23
C GLY A 136 21.39 12.65 -5.55
N ARG A 137 20.92 11.41 -5.40
CA ARG A 137 21.67 10.28 -4.82
C ARG A 137 22.21 9.37 -5.94
N PRO A 138 23.34 8.64 -5.73
CA PRO A 138 23.84 7.69 -6.71
C PRO A 138 22.84 6.56 -6.99
N SER A 139 22.66 6.23 -8.26
CA SER A 139 21.85 5.09 -8.72
C SER A 139 22.67 3.81 -8.81
N GLN A 140 21.97 2.67 -8.67
CA GLN A 140 22.44 1.33 -8.99
C GLN A 140 21.73 0.82 -10.25
N PRO A 141 22.24 -0.23 -10.93
CA PRO A 141 21.68 -0.67 -12.23
C PRO A 141 20.20 -0.98 -12.26
N ASP A 142 19.64 -1.47 -11.16
CA ASP A 142 18.23 -1.89 -11.09
C ASP A 142 17.29 -0.83 -10.47
N ASP A 143 17.84 0.29 -10.01
CA ASP A 143 17.05 1.38 -9.42
C ASP A 143 16.11 2.00 -10.48
N GLY A 144 14.88 2.30 -10.08
CA GLY A 144 13.84 2.83 -10.97
C GLY A 144 13.15 1.78 -11.85
N HIS A 145 13.58 0.53 -11.80
CA HIS A 145 12.91 -0.54 -12.54
C HIS A 145 11.62 -1.00 -11.88
N SER A 146 10.75 -1.64 -12.69
CA SER A 146 9.61 -2.41 -12.19
C SER A 146 9.95 -3.88 -12.17
N PHE A 147 9.50 -4.57 -11.14
CA PHE A 147 9.72 -5.99 -10.90
C PHE A 147 8.40 -6.75 -10.91
N VAL A 148 8.47 -8.04 -11.16
CA VAL A 148 7.34 -8.97 -11.04
C VAL A 148 7.74 -10.09 -10.10
N ILE A 149 6.90 -10.36 -9.11
CA ILE A 149 7.05 -11.49 -8.19
C ILE A 149 5.98 -12.52 -8.53
N GLU A 150 6.43 -13.74 -8.79
CA GLU A 150 5.59 -14.88 -9.16
C GLU A 150 5.60 -15.95 -8.07
N GLY A 151 4.60 -16.84 -8.12
CA GLY A 151 4.58 -18.04 -7.25
C GLY A 151 4.25 -17.74 -5.78
N LEU A 152 3.58 -16.62 -5.49
CA LEU A 152 3.21 -16.25 -4.13
C LEU A 152 2.13 -17.16 -3.53
N GLY A 153 1.34 -17.82 -4.37
CA GLY A 153 0.24 -18.68 -3.95
C GLY A 153 -1.04 -17.93 -3.55
N VAL A 154 -1.08 -16.62 -3.80
CA VAL A 154 -2.22 -15.74 -3.53
C VAL A 154 -2.63 -15.00 -4.81
N ARG A 155 -3.78 -14.34 -4.80
CA ARG A 155 -4.29 -13.54 -5.92
C ARG A 155 -4.78 -12.20 -5.41
N GLY A 156 -4.64 -11.18 -6.24
CA GLY A 156 -5.26 -9.88 -6.01
C GLY A 156 -6.77 -9.88 -6.27
N LEU A 157 -7.35 -8.74 -6.05
CA LEU A 157 -8.75 -8.42 -6.35
C LEU A 157 -8.81 -7.52 -7.59
N PRO A 158 -9.85 -7.65 -8.43
CA PRO A 158 -10.07 -6.70 -9.51
C PRO A 158 -10.33 -5.30 -8.94
N GLU A 159 -9.57 -4.31 -9.42
CA GLU A 159 -9.81 -2.92 -9.04
C GLU A 159 -11.13 -2.42 -9.60
N PRO A 160 -11.96 -1.72 -8.79
CA PRO A 160 -13.20 -1.15 -9.26
C PRO A 160 -12.92 -0.02 -10.27
N ARG A 161 -13.79 0.09 -11.29
CA ARG A 161 -13.71 1.19 -12.23
C ARG A 161 -14.31 2.45 -11.63
N TYR A 162 -13.66 3.59 -11.83
CA TYR A 162 -14.25 4.88 -11.50
C TYR A 162 -15.47 5.11 -12.40
N ALA A 163 -16.60 5.45 -11.77
CA ALA A 163 -17.91 5.57 -12.44
C ALA A 163 -18.32 7.03 -12.71
N GLY A 164 -17.42 8.00 -12.44
CA GLY A 164 -17.67 9.43 -12.65
C GLY A 164 -17.28 9.93 -14.03
#